data_0a10dc6df5cca761abbf4c38374ab09c
#
_entry.id   0a10dc6df5cca761abbf4c38374ab09c
#
_cell.length_a   1.000
_cell.length_b   1.000
_cell.length_c   1.000
_cell.angle_alpha   90.00
_cell.angle_beta   90.00
_cell.angle_gamma   90.00
#
_symmetry.space_group_name_H-M   'P 1'
#
loop_
_entity.id
_entity.type
_entity.pdbx_description
1 polymer ?
#
loop_
_entity_poly.entity_id
_entity_poly.type
_entity_poly.pdbx_seq_one_letter_code
_entity_poly.pdbx_strand_id
1 'polypeptide(L)'
;YAADHSHTVRQQQFALEDSRAAKTQAIGAFLPSVYGSVDGQMNFGRAIDPSTNTYTDVSTFNNGYGLEASLTVFDGLQRYNNLRLAKANEAMGRSGVRAEKDDVALKVYKAYMDLVYCEGAVSQTAKKRDESRELLRQTSVMAEVGQKSDADVAQMRATLAADEYELAHMQSQTTKARLALKQLMGFPVDSALAVIQPSFDDEILTAEDASQISAFAATDNPRILKAQQNVEAARYSLRAARGALLPTISLSGGVSTSFFRNMDKGGHASFSSQFRNNAGEYVGLSLSIPLFDRLATYSTIRRRKTALAQAQENLAYEQSELRRIIVEAASDVANSTKEVEKMQEQVEADSIASRLTTRKYEEGLASSIDVKTAAVTLLQSRVRLLQSQLTMAYNKKLLAYYKGEKLWTDL
;
A
#
# COMPACT_ATOMS: atom_id res chain seq x y z
N TYR A 1 -14.78 -5.11 -4.34
CA TYR A 1 -14.77 -3.73 -4.85
C TYR A 1 -13.53 -2.98 -4.39
N ALA A 2 -13.28 -2.85 -3.07
CA ALA A 2 -12.15 -2.08 -2.52
C ALA A 2 -10.78 -2.56 -3.04
N ALA A 3 -10.57 -3.86 -3.14
CA ALA A 3 -9.33 -4.46 -3.64
C ALA A 3 -8.96 -4.04 -5.08
N ASP A 4 -9.94 -3.56 -5.87
CA ASP A 4 -9.71 -3.17 -7.26
C ASP A 4 -9.85 -1.65 -7.49
N HIS A 5 -10.55 -0.95 -6.59
CA HIS A 5 -10.85 0.48 -6.75
C HIS A 5 -10.09 1.39 -5.78
N SER A 6 -9.46 0.84 -4.74
CA SER A 6 -8.66 1.63 -3.80
C SER A 6 -7.49 2.32 -4.51
N HIS A 7 -7.28 3.58 -4.16
CA HIS A 7 -6.18 4.38 -4.71
C HIS A 7 -4.79 3.80 -4.36
N THR A 8 -4.62 3.21 -3.17
CA THR A 8 -3.35 2.62 -2.74
C THR A 8 -3.02 1.36 -3.54
N VAL A 9 -4.02 0.52 -3.83
CA VAL A 9 -3.85 -0.65 -4.70
C VAL A 9 -3.48 -0.22 -6.12
N ARG A 10 -4.13 0.80 -6.68
CA ARG A 10 -3.77 1.34 -8.01
C ARG A 10 -2.35 1.89 -8.04
N GLN A 11 -1.92 2.61 -7.02
CA GLN A 11 -0.52 3.08 -6.90
C GLN A 11 0.46 1.91 -6.93
N GLN A 12 0.16 0.83 -6.21
CA GLN A 12 1.01 -0.36 -6.20
C GLN A 12 0.98 -1.11 -7.54
N GLN A 13 -0.14 -1.09 -8.27
CA GLN A 13 -0.22 -1.61 -9.65
C GLN A 13 0.66 -0.80 -10.62
N PHE A 14 0.67 0.53 -10.53
CA PHE A 14 1.59 1.36 -11.32
C PHE A 14 3.06 1.09 -11.00
N ALA A 15 3.41 0.86 -9.74
CA ALA A 15 4.76 0.45 -9.35
C ALA A 15 5.14 -0.93 -9.93
N LEU A 16 4.18 -1.85 -10.06
CA LEU A 16 4.39 -3.11 -10.76
C LEU A 16 4.61 -2.90 -12.25
N GLU A 17 3.85 -2.02 -12.91
CA GLU A 17 4.06 -1.70 -14.34
C GLU A 17 5.44 -1.07 -14.57
N ASP A 18 5.90 -0.18 -13.70
CA ASP A 18 7.27 0.36 -13.74
C ASP A 18 8.32 -0.76 -13.64
N SER A 19 8.12 -1.72 -12.74
CA SER A 19 9.00 -2.90 -12.61
C SER A 19 8.99 -3.79 -13.86
N ARG A 20 7.86 -3.90 -14.56
CA ARG A 20 7.74 -4.60 -15.86
C ARG A 20 8.49 -3.86 -16.96
N ALA A 21 8.37 -2.54 -17.01
CA ALA A 21 9.12 -1.71 -17.95
C ALA A 21 10.64 -1.83 -17.70
N ALA A 22 11.08 -1.80 -16.45
CA ALA A 22 12.48 -2.02 -16.07
C ALA A 22 12.99 -3.42 -16.49
N LYS A 23 12.14 -4.46 -16.38
CA LYS A 23 12.48 -5.80 -16.90
C LYS A 23 12.63 -5.80 -18.42
N THR A 24 11.74 -5.12 -19.15
CA THR A 24 11.83 -4.98 -20.62
C THR A 24 13.11 -4.25 -20.99
N GLN A 25 13.47 -3.19 -20.29
CA GLN A 25 14.75 -2.50 -20.49
C GLN A 25 15.96 -3.43 -20.24
N ALA A 26 15.92 -4.25 -19.19
CA ALA A 26 16.98 -5.21 -18.89
C ALA A 26 17.10 -6.32 -19.96
N ILE A 27 16.01 -6.70 -20.61
CA ILE A 27 16.00 -7.60 -21.79
C ILE A 27 16.62 -6.86 -23.00
N GLY A 28 16.18 -5.63 -23.24
CA GLY A 28 16.69 -4.78 -24.32
C GLY A 28 18.21 -4.54 -24.25
N ALA A 29 18.80 -4.57 -23.05
CA ALA A 29 20.24 -4.43 -22.88
C ALA A 29 21.09 -5.56 -23.54
N PHE A 30 20.47 -6.67 -23.95
CA PHE A 30 21.12 -7.73 -24.71
C PHE A 30 21.06 -7.51 -26.22
N LEU A 31 20.32 -6.54 -26.69
CA LEU A 31 20.21 -6.19 -28.10
C LEU A 31 21.27 -5.14 -28.48
N PRO A 32 21.68 -5.06 -29.77
CA PRO A 32 22.53 -3.97 -30.21
C PRO A 32 21.77 -2.64 -30.12
N SER A 33 22.48 -1.59 -29.72
CA SER A 33 22.05 -0.21 -29.90
C SER A 33 22.43 0.30 -31.27
N VAL A 34 21.54 1.03 -31.93
CA VAL A 34 21.80 1.62 -33.24
C VAL A 34 21.52 3.12 -33.16
N TYR A 35 22.51 3.92 -33.56
CA TYR A 35 22.41 5.38 -33.55
C TYR A 35 22.73 5.94 -34.94
N GLY A 36 21.90 6.88 -35.39
CA GLY A 36 22.18 7.74 -36.52
C GLY A 36 22.68 9.11 -36.04
N SER A 37 23.76 9.62 -36.62
CA SER A 37 24.27 10.96 -36.33
C SER A 37 24.38 11.81 -37.58
N VAL A 38 24.08 13.08 -37.44
CA VAL A 38 24.36 14.11 -38.45
C VAL A 38 24.96 15.26 -37.70
N ASP A 39 26.17 15.65 -38.08
CA ASP A 39 26.85 16.78 -37.49
C ASP A 39 27.26 17.79 -38.57
N GLY A 40 27.26 19.07 -38.20
CA GLY A 40 27.67 20.17 -39.05
C GLY A 40 28.58 21.09 -38.21
N GLN A 41 29.76 21.40 -38.76
CA GLN A 41 30.73 22.26 -38.09
C GLN A 41 31.32 23.27 -39.06
N MET A 42 31.30 24.53 -38.65
CA MET A 42 32.07 25.59 -39.31
C MET A 42 33.34 25.88 -38.53
N ASN A 43 34.48 25.83 -39.22
CA ASN A 43 35.76 26.19 -38.66
C ASN A 43 36.27 27.46 -39.35
N PHE A 44 36.81 28.38 -38.57
CA PHE A 44 37.38 29.65 -39.02
C PHE A 44 38.83 29.73 -38.62
N GLY A 45 39.70 30.15 -39.55
CA GLY A 45 41.12 30.27 -39.34
C GLY A 45 41.92 29.14 -39.98
N ARG A 46 43.12 28.89 -39.45
CA ARG A 46 44.05 27.96 -40.06
C ARG A 46 43.63 26.50 -39.90
N ALA A 47 43.31 25.85 -41.00
CA ALA A 47 42.90 24.45 -41.05
C ALA A 47 43.66 23.68 -42.14
N ILE A 48 43.68 22.32 -42.03
CA ILE A 48 44.18 21.46 -43.11
C ILE A 48 43.08 21.32 -44.16
N ASP A 49 43.38 21.66 -45.39
CA ASP A 49 42.52 21.38 -46.53
C ASP A 49 42.65 19.90 -46.93
N PRO A 50 41.60 19.08 -46.76
CA PRO A 50 41.66 17.66 -47.06
C PRO A 50 41.95 17.31 -48.49
N SER A 51 41.75 18.23 -49.44
CA SER A 51 41.98 18.00 -50.87
C SER A 51 43.45 18.16 -51.26
N THR A 52 44.17 18.99 -50.52
CA THR A 52 45.60 19.30 -50.83
C THR A 52 46.51 18.85 -49.72
N ASN A 53 46.01 18.46 -48.57
CA ASN A 53 46.72 18.11 -47.35
C ASN A 53 47.71 19.21 -46.87
N THR A 54 47.38 20.49 -47.13
CA THR A 54 48.17 21.66 -46.78
C THR A 54 47.46 22.53 -45.79
N TYR A 55 48.18 23.27 -44.95
CA TYR A 55 47.59 24.27 -44.06
C TYR A 55 47.15 25.51 -44.86
N THR A 56 45.88 25.84 -44.74
CA THR A 56 45.33 27.08 -45.33
C THR A 56 44.56 27.86 -44.27
N ASP A 57 44.61 29.19 -44.37
CA ASP A 57 43.84 30.09 -43.50
C ASP A 57 42.49 30.38 -44.20
N VAL A 58 41.50 29.58 -43.94
CA VAL A 58 40.22 29.58 -44.64
C VAL A 58 39.09 29.16 -43.74
N SER A 59 37.90 29.63 -44.04
CA SER A 59 36.66 29.15 -43.43
C SER A 59 36.23 27.86 -44.09
N THR A 60 35.95 26.80 -43.29
CA THR A 60 35.55 25.50 -43.80
C THR A 60 34.23 25.05 -43.17
N PHE A 61 33.41 24.42 -43.97
CA PHE A 61 32.20 23.73 -43.50
C PHE A 61 32.39 22.21 -43.65
N ASN A 62 32.26 21.52 -42.54
CA ASN A 62 32.30 20.07 -42.46
C ASN A 62 30.90 19.55 -42.08
N ASN A 63 30.43 18.51 -42.71
CA ASN A 63 29.17 17.88 -42.40
C ASN A 63 29.39 16.36 -42.39
N GLY A 64 29.14 15.72 -41.28
CA GLY A 64 29.28 14.28 -41.04
C GLY A 64 27.94 13.58 -41.00
N TYR A 65 27.88 12.38 -41.53
CA TYR A 65 26.75 11.47 -41.43
C TYR A 65 27.26 10.11 -40.96
N GLY A 66 26.62 9.55 -39.95
CA GLY A 66 27.02 8.26 -39.38
C GLY A 66 25.82 7.40 -39.01
N LEU A 67 25.97 6.10 -39.17
CA LEU A 67 25.10 5.09 -38.60
C LEU A 67 26.02 4.11 -37.88
N GLU A 68 25.82 3.98 -36.56
CA GLU A 68 26.67 3.12 -35.72
C GLU A 68 25.78 2.13 -34.98
N ALA A 69 26.19 0.86 -34.93
CA ALA A 69 25.64 -0.18 -34.09
C ALA A 69 26.66 -0.66 -33.10
N SER A 70 26.27 -0.81 -31.83
CA SER A 70 27.14 -1.35 -30.79
C SER A 70 26.42 -2.43 -29.98
N LEU A 71 27.17 -3.50 -29.68
CA LEU A 71 26.71 -4.62 -28.87
C LEU A 71 27.77 -4.98 -27.84
N THR A 72 27.42 -4.93 -26.57
CA THR A 72 28.30 -5.51 -25.56
C THR A 72 28.16 -7.03 -25.60
N VAL A 73 29.23 -7.75 -25.92
CA VAL A 73 29.25 -9.22 -25.99
C VAL A 73 29.40 -9.84 -24.60
N PHE A 74 30.29 -9.27 -23.78
CA PHE A 74 30.55 -9.71 -22.42
C PHE A 74 30.82 -8.50 -21.53
N ASP A 75 30.25 -8.52 -20.30
CA ASP A 75 30.37 -7.46 -19.31
C ASP A 75 30.54 -8.01 -17.88
N GLY A 76 31.19 -9.15 -17.74
CA GLY A 76 31.33 -9.78 -16.43
C GLY A 76 30.00 -10.30 -15.86
N LEU A 77 29.04 -10.64 -16.71
CA LEU A 77 27.67 -11.09 -16.34
C LEU A 77 26.82 -10.01 -15.64
N GLN A 78 27.18 -8.74 -15.77
CA GLN A 78 26.41 -7.65 -15.16
C GLN A 78 24.98 -7.59 -15.73
N ARG A 79 24.82 -7.63 -17.07
CA ARG A 79 23.48 -7.62 -17.73
C ARG A 79 22.65 -8.84 -17.33
N TYR A 80 23.26 -10.01 -17.24
CA TYR A 80 22.55 -11.22 -16.78
C TYR A 80 22.04 -11.05 -15.34
N ASN A 81 22.88 -10.57 -14.42
CA ASN A 81 22.47 -10.33 -13.04
C ASN A 81 21.48 -9.18 -12.91
N ASN A 82 21.59 -8.13 -13.74
CA ASN A 82 20.60 -7.03 -13.80
C ASN A 82 19.23 -7.51 -14.32
N LEU A 83 19.20 -8.42 -15.30
CA LEU A 83 17.95 -9.06 -15.72
C LEU A 83 17.34 -9.92 -14.60
N ARG A 84 18.17 -10.65 -13.84
CA ARG A 84 17.70 -11.41 -12.68
C ARG A 84 17.18 -10.49 -11.57
N LEU A 85 17.85 -9.37 -11.33
CA LEU A 85 17.43 -8.31 -10.43
C LEU A 85 16.07 -7.75 -10.87
N ALA A 86 15.90 -7.40 -12.13
CA ALA A 86 14.64 -6.87 -12.66
C ALA A 86 13.48 -7.88 -12.55
N LYS A 87 13.75 -9.19 -12.78
CA LYS A 87 12.77 -10.26 -12.54
C LYS A 87 12.39 -10.40 -11.07
N ALA A 88 13.34 -10.28 -10.15
CA ALA A 88 13.08 -10.30 -8.72
C ALA A 88 12.25 -9.08 -8.29
N ASN A 89 12.54 -7.89 -8.84
CA ASN A 89 11.77 -6.68 -8.59
C ASN A 89 10.32 -6.78 -9.12
N GLU A 90 10.11 -7.37 -10.31
CA GLU A 90 8.75 -7.64 -10.82
C GLU A 90 8.00 -8.62 -9.90
N ALA A 91 8.64 -9.70 -9.45
CA ALA A 91 8.03 -10.64 -8.50
C ALA A 91 7.69 -9.96 -7.17
N MET A 92 8.60 -9.12 -6.65
CA MET A 92 8.37 -8.29 -5.47
C MET A 92 7.19 -7.33 -5.67
N GLY A 93 7.05 -6.72 -6.84
CA GLY A 93 5.91 -5.88 -7.20
C GLY A 93 4.58 -6.63 -7.19
N ARG A 94 4.55 -7.86 -7.72
CA ARG A 94 3.35 -8.73 -7.68
C ARG A 94 2.95 -9.08 -6.24
N SER A 95 3.91 -9.49 -5.42
CA SER A 95 3.66 -9.75 -4.00
C SER A 95 3.25 -8.48 -3.26
N GLY A 96 3.78 -7.32 -3.65
CA GLY A 96 3.40 -6.01 -3.13
C GLY A 96 1.95 -5.65 -3.43
N VAL A 97 1.47 -5.88 -4.65
CA VAL A 97 0.04 -5.66 -5.02
C VAL A 97 -0.87 -6.59 -4.20
N ARG A 98 -0.50 -7.88 -4.03
CA ARG A 98 -1.28 -8.80 -3.21
C ARG A 98 -1.31 -8.37 -1.74
N ALA A 99 -0.16 -7.97 -1.18
CA ALA A 99 -0.07 -7.47 0.19
C ALA A 99 -0.93 -6.22 0.41
N GLU A 100 -0.93 -5.29 -0.56
CA GLU A 100 -1.75 -4.07 -0.47
C GLU A 100 -3.25 -4.36 -0.59
N LYS A 101 -3.66 -5.30 -1.45
CA LYS A 101 -5.05 -5.77 -1.53
C LYS A 101 -5.52 -6.35 -0.20
N ASP A 102 -4.70 -7.20 0.44
CA ASP A 102 -5.00 -7.80 1.75
C ASP A 102 -5.10 -6.72 2.85
N ASP A 103 -4.16 -5.76 2.84
CA ASP A 103 -4.13 -4.66 3.82
C ASP A 103 -5.36 -3.74 3.68
N VAL A 104 -5.73 -3.40 2.44
CA VAL A 104 -6.96 -2.65 2.16
C VAL A 104 -8.20 -3.44 2.59
N ALA A 105 -8.27 -4.74 2.31
CA ALA A 105 -9.40 -5.57 2.73
C ALA A 105 -9.57 -5.60 4.26
N LEU A 106 -8.46 -5.74 5.01
CA LEU A 106 -8.49 -5.69 6.48
C LEU A 106 -8.90 -4.31 7.01
N LYS A 107 -8.38 -3.22 6.43
CA LYS A 107 -8.76 -1.85 6.80
C LYS A 107 -10.23 -1.57 6.52
N VAL A 108 -10.73 -2.01 5.37
CA VAL A 108 -12.15 -1.88 5.00
C VAL A 108 -13.03 -2.68 5.94
N TYR A 109 -12.63 -3.91 6.27
CA TYR A 109 -13.37 -4.75 7.23
C TYR A 109 -13.43 -4.10 8.61
N LYS A 110 -12.32 -3.53 9.10
CA LYS A 110 -12.29 -2.78 10.35
C LYS A 110 -13.22 -1.55 10.31
N ALA A 111 -13.11 -0.73 9.26
CA ALA A 111 -13.96 0.46 9.10
C ALA A 111 -15.46 0.11 8.93
N TYR A 112 -15.74 -1.05 8.35
CA TYR A 112 -17.10 -1.60 8.30
C TYR A 112 -17.61 -1.94 9.72
N MET A 113 -16.80 -2.61 10.55
CA MET A 113 -17.14 -2.90 11.94
C MET A 113 -17.35 -1.62 12.76
N ASP A 114 -16.51 -0.60 12.56
CA ASP A 114 -16.67 0.71 13.20
C ASP A 114 -18.00 1.39 12.79
N LEU A 115 -18.41 1.27 11.52
CA LEU A 115 -19.69 1.79 11.05
C LEU A 115 -20.88 1.02 11.68
N VAL A 116 -20.82 -0.30 11.72
CA VAL A 116 -21.85 -1.16 12.36
C VAL A 116 -21.96 -0.84 13.85
N TYR A 117 -20.84 -0.62 14.53
CA TYR A 117 -20.83 -0.15 15.91
C TYR A 117 -21.58 1.18 16.06
N CYS A 118 -21.27 2.18 15.23
CA CYS A 118 -21.91 3.49 15.29
C CYS A 118 -23.44 3.38 15.01
N GLU A 119 -23.85 2.60 14.02
CA GLU A 119 -25.29 2.37 13.71
C GLU A 119 -26.02 1.66 14.87
N GLY A 120 -25.37 0.66 15.48
CA GLY A 120 -25.90 -0.02 16.66
C GLY A 120 -26.01 0.90 17.88
N ALA A 121 -25.00 1.74 18.11
CA ALA A 121 -25.01 2.74 19.18
C ALA A 121 -26.12 3.78 18.97
N VAL A 122 -26.34 4.27 17.74
CA VAL A 122 -27.48 5.14 17.40
C VAL A 122 -28.81 4.46 17.77
N SER A 123 -28.97 3.17 17.42
CA SER A 123 -30.19 2.42 17.75
C SER A 123 -30.45 2.34 19.26
N GLN A 124 -29.41 2.05 20.07
CA GLN A 124 -29.52 1.98 21.52
C GLN A 124 -29.79 3.35 22.15
N THR A 125 -29.10 4.40 21.68
CA THR A 125 -29.31 5.78 22.15
C THR A 125 -30.68 6.31 21.79
N ALA A 126 -31.21 5.96 20.60
CA ALA A 126 -32.58 6.31 20.20
C ALA A 126 -33.64 5.66 21.13
N LYS A 127 -33.46 4.38 21.46
CA LYS A 127 -34.34 3.69 22.44
C LYS A 127 -34.31 4.38 23.80
N LYS A 128 -33.13 4.70 24.32
CA LYS A 128 -32.99 5.41 25.59
C LYS A 128 -33.65 6.79 25.54
N ARG A 129 -33.50 7.56 24.46
CA ARG A 129 -34.16 8.85 24.27
C ARG A 129 -35.69 8.69 24.29
N ASP A 130 -36.25 7.64 23.67
CA ASP A 130 -37.69 7.39 23.65
C ASP A 130 -38.21 6.98 25.06
N GLU A 131 -37.45 6.17 25.79
CA GLU A 131 -37.71 5.83 27.21
C GLU A 131 -37.70 7.10 28.08
N SER A 132 -36.72 7.99 27.93
CA SER A 132 -36.64 9.26 28.67
C SER A 132 -37.77 10.21 28.33
N ARG A 133 -38.26 10.23 27.08
CA ARG A 133 -39.41 11.02 26.64
C ARG A 133 -40.69 10.53 27.29
N GLU A 134 -40.92 9.23 27.34
CA GLU A 134 -42.07 8.63 27.98
C GLU A 134 -42.05 8.86 29.50
N LEU A 135 -40.86 8.72 30.14
CA LEU A 135 -40.73 8.98 31.57
C LEU A 135 -40.97 10.46 31.93
N LEU A 136 -40.54 11.42 31.10
CA LEU A 136 -40.88 12.83 31.24
C LEU A 136 -42.41 13.05 31.17
N ARG A 137 -43.07 12.41 30.18
CA ARG A 137 -44.51 12.50 30.04
C ARG A 137 -45.25 11.99 31.31
N GLN A 138 -44.84 10.83 31.81
CA GLN A 138 -45.42 10.23 33.04
C GLN A 138 -45.17 11.11 34.26
N THR A 139 -43.90 11.59 34.44
CA THR A 139 -43.58 12.47 35.57
C THR A 139 -44.33 13.78 35.54
N SER A 140 -44.57 14.35 34.35
CA SER A 140 -45.39 15.58 34.20
C SER A 140 -46.82 15.36 34.64
N VAL A 141 -47.47 14.25 34.23
CA VAL A 141 -48.80 13.90 34.67
C VAL A 141 -48.89 13.67 36.20
N MET A 142 -47.88 12.99 36.76
CA MET A 142 -47.79 12.78 38.22
C MET A 142 -47.59 14.10 39.00
N ALA A 143 -46.89 15.07 38.43
CA ALA A 143 -46.74 16.40 39.03
C ALA A 143 -48.06 17.20 39.01
N GLU A 144 -48.82 17.12 37.92
CA GLU A 144 -50.15 17.76 37.81
C GLU A 144 -51.12 17.29 38.90
N VAL A 145 -51.04 16.01 39.34
CA VAL A 145 -51.85 15.45 40.39
C VAL A 145 -51.18 15.52 41.78
N GLY A 146 -50.04 16.22 41.87
CA GLY A 146 -49.34 16.47 43.17
C GLY A 146 -48.50 15.30 43.71
N GLN A 147 -48.25 14.24 42.91
CA GLN A 147 -47.48 13.07 43.30
C GLN A 147 -45.97 13.25 43.06
N LYS A 148 -45.55 14.17 42.21
CA LYS A 148 -44.15 14.51 41.94
C LYS A 148 -43.94 16.03 42.01
N SER A 149 -42.71 16.46 42.17
CA SER A 149 -42.32 17.87 42.26
C SER A 149 -42.01 18.47 40.86
N ASP A 150 -42.11 19.80 40.75
CA ASP A 150 -41.62 20.52 39.56
C ASP A 150 -40.12 20.30 39.34
N ALA A 151 -39.35 20.04 40.39
CA ALA A 151 -37.95 19.71 40.31
C ALA A 151 -37.69 18.36 39.60
N ASP A 152 -38.56 17.36 39.86
CA ASP A 152 -38.50 16.07 39.16
C ASP A 152 -38.79 16.24 37.65
N VAL A 153 -39.78 17.05 37.31
CA VAL A 153 -40.12 17.37 35.91
C VAL A 153 -38.95 18.08 35.22
N ALA A 154 -38.33 19.09 35.88
CA ALA A 154 -37.19 19.79 35.38
C ALA A 154 -35.99 18.85 35.17
N GLN A 155 -35.76 17.91 36.11
CA GLN A 155 -34.69 16.89 36.00
C GLN A 155 -34.93 15.93 34.83
N MET A 156 -36.16 15.46 34.60
CA MET A 156 -36.50 14.60 33.47
C MET A 156 -36.38 15.33 32.14
N ARG A 157 -36.73 16.62 32.07
CA ARG A 157 -36.53 17.46 30.88
C ARG A 157 -35.04 17.63 30.56
N ALA A 158 -34.24 17.86 31.58
CA ALA A 158 -32.78 17.95 31.39
C ALA A 158 -32.19 16.60 30.93
N THR A 159 -32.71 15.47 31.41
CA THR A 159 -32.29 14.13 30.99
C THR A 159 -32.66 13.87 29.54
N LEU A 160 -33.87 14.20 29.11
CA LEU A 160 -34.29 14.06 27.70
C LEU A 160 -33.43 14.92 26.77
N ALA A 161 -33.18 16.17 27.14
CA ALA A 161 -32.30 17.06 26.33
C ALA A 161 -30.87 16.50 26.20
N ALA A 162 -30.34 15.90 27.26
CA ALA A 162 -29.01 15.24 27.20
C ALA A 162 -29.06 14.00 26.29
N ASP A 163 -30.11 13.22 26.30
CA ASP A 163 -30.24 12.03 25.44
C ASP A 163 -30.47 12.40 23.96
N GLU A 164 -31.17 13.51 23.69
CA GLU A 164 -31.36 14.05 22.33
C GLU A 164 -30.02 14.58 21.77
N TYR A 165 -29.24 15.24 22.61
CA TYR A 165 -27.86 15.65 22.25
C TYR A 165 -26.97 14.44 21.92
N GLU A 166 -26.98 13.41 22.77
CA GLU A 166 -26.17 12.20 22.56
C GLU A 166 -26.57 11.46 21.28
N LEU A 167 -27.89 11.40 21.00
CA LEU A 167 -28.37 10.83 19.74
C LEU A 167 -27.85 11.60 18.52
N ALA A 168 -27.93 12.93 18.53
CA ALA A 168 -27.41 13.75 17.44
C ALA A 168 -25.89 13.59 17.28
N HIS A 169 -25.15 13.46 18.40
CA HIS A 169 -23.72 13.19 18.39
C HIS A 169 -23.40 11.84 17.74
N MET A 170 -24.08 10.76 18.12
CA MET A 170 -23.89 9.43 17.55
C MET A 170 -24.25 9.38 16.05
N GLN A 171 -25.31 10.07 15.62
CA GLN A 171 -25.66 10.21 14.21
C GLN A 171 -24.55 10.91 13.40
N SER A 172 -23.94 11.94 13.95
CA SER A 172 -22.78 12.61 13.36
C SER A 172 -21.58 11.67 13.23
N GLN A 173 -21.28 10.87 14.26
CA GLN A 173 -20.22 9.87 14.23
C GLN A 173 -20.47 8.79 13.16
N THR A 174 -21.72 8.32 13.04
CA THR A 174 -22.13 7.36 12.00
C THR A 174 -21.89 7.92 10.60
N THR A 175 -22.20 9.19 10.38
CA THR A 175 -21.94 9.86 9.09
C THR A 175 -20.44 9.90 8.79
N LYS A 176 -19.61 10.25 9.78
CA LYS A 176 -18.13 10.25 9.63
C LYS A 176 -17.59 8.85 9.35
N ALA A 177 -18.05 7.83 10.09
CA ALA A 177 -17.62 6.44 9.87
C ALA A 177 -17.98 5.95 8.46
N ARG A 178 -19.19 6.29 7.97
CA ARG A 178 -19.64 5.95 6.60
C ARG A 178 -18.79 6.62 5.53
N LEU A 179 -18.41 7.88 5.71
CA LEU A 179 -17.51 8.59 4.79
C LEU A 179 -16.10 8.00 4.80
N ALA A 180 -15.57 7.64 5.97
CA ALA A 180 -14.28 6.99 6.11
C ALA A 180 -14.25 5.62 5.40
N LEU A 181 -15.30 4.81 5.55
CA LEU A 181 -15.44 3.54 4.83
C LEU A 181 -15.47 3.75 3.31
N LYS A 182 -16.27 4.70 2.82
CA LYS A 182 -16.32 5.04 1.39
C LYS A 182 -14.95 5.46 0.85
N GLN A 183 -14.22 6.28 1.58
CA GLN A 183 -12.89 6.75 1.20
C GLN A 183 -11.90 5.58 1.07
N LEU A 184 -11.87 4.67 2.05
CA LEU A 184 -11.00 3.48 2.02
C LEU A 184 -11.32 2.56 0.84
N MET A 185 -12.60 2.44 0.50
CA MET A 185 -13.05 1.63 -0.63
C MET A 185 -12.80 2.29 -1.99
N GLY A 186 -12.50 3.59 -2.06
CA GLY A 186 -12.54 4.36 -3.29
C GLY A 186 -13.96 4.49 -3.85
N PHE A 187 -14.99 4.46 -2.98
CA PHE A 187 -16.40 4.53 -3.36
C PHE A 187 -16.86 5.99 -3.46
N PRO A 188 -17.67 6.37 -4.47
CA PRO A 188 -18.12 7.74 -4.65
C PRO A 188 -18.86 8.25 -3.39
N VAL A 189 -18.51 9.47 -2.95
CA VAL A 189 -19.04 10.07 -1.71
C VAL A 189 -20.57 10.25 -1.78
N ASP A 190 -21.08 10.64 -2.95
CA ASP A 190 -22.50 10.97 -3.18
C ASP A 190 -23.39 9.74 -3.39
N SER A 191 -22.83 8.55 -3.58
CA SER A 191 -23.58 7.33 -3.82
C SER A 191 -24.10 6.74 -2.50
N ALA A 192 -25.28 6.15 -2.50
CA ALA A 192 -25.81 5.44 -1.32
C ALA A 192 -24.98 4.17 -1.06
N LEU A 193 -24.60 3.96 0.19
CA LEU A 193 -23.96 2.74 0.67
C LEU A 193 -24.89 2.08 1.69
N ALA A 194 -25.47 0.95 1.30
CA ALA A 194 -26.21 0.09 2.22
C ALA A 194 -25.23 -0.87 2.92
N VAL A 195 -25.35 -0.98 4.23
CA VAL A 195 -24.54 -1.85 5.07
C VAL A 195 -25.43 -2.97 5.59
N ILE A 196 -25.01 -4.22 5.35
CA ILE A 196 -25.67 -5.39 5.91
C ILE A 196 -25.07 -5.60 7.31
N GLN A 197 -25.92 -5.82 8.31
CA GLN A 197 -25.41 -6.14 9.65
C GLN A 197 -24.81 -7.55 9.66
N PRO A 198 -23.64 -7.75 10.28
CA PRO A 198 -23.04 -9.08 10.37
C PRO A 198 -23.93 -9.99 11.24
N SER A 199 -24.08 -11.25 10.83
CA SER A 199 -24.55 -12.30 11.72
C SER A 199 -23.40 -12.69 12.64
N PHE A 200 -23.66 -12.73 13.94
CA PHE A 200 -22.67 -13.20 14.93
C PHE A 200 -22.85 -14.72 15.14
N ASP A 201 -22.74 -15.50 14.04
CA ASP A 201 -22.84 -16.95 14.14
C ASP A 201 -21.66 -17.52 14.94
N ASP A 202 -21.98 -18.35 15.91
CA ASP A 202 -21.07 -18.98 16.86
C ASP A 202 -20.24 -20.10 16.22
N GLU A 203 -19.52 -19.81 15.15
CA GLU A 203 -18.48 -20.71 14.69
C GLU A 203 -17.33 -20.65 15.72
N ILE A 204 -17.33 -21.63 16.62
CA ILE A 204 -16.27 -21.81 17.61
C ILE A 204 -15.03 -22.22 16.82
N LEU A 205 -14.20 -21.24 16.47
CA LEU A 205 -12.85 -21.52 16.02
C LEU A 205 -12.13 -22.17 17.21
N THR A 206 -11.95 -23.49 17.14
CA THR A 206 -11.10 -24.22 18.06
C THR A 206 -9.72 -23.57 18.07
N ALA A 207 -9.13 -23.46 19.24
CA ALA A 207 -7.77 -22.96 19.41
C ALA A 207 -6.79 -23.91 18.72
N GLU A 208 -6.67 -23.80 17.41
CA GLU A 208 -5.60 -24.47 16.67
C GLU A 208 -4.26 -23.88 17.11
N ASP A 209 -3.25 -24.73 17.13
CA ASP A 209 -1.91 -24.37 17.58
C ASP A 209 -1.38 -23.19 16.74
N ALA A 210 -1.19 -22.03 17.36
CA ALA A 210 -0.66 -20.83 16.73
C ALA A 210 0.67 -21.08 16.00
N SER A 211 1.40 -22.15 16.38
CA SER A 211 2.63 -22.58 15.72
C SER A 211 2.36 -23.14 14.32
N GLN A 212 1.28 -23.91 14.13
CA GLN A 212 0.91 -24.46 12.82
C GLN A 212 0.43 -23.35 11.87
N ILE A 213 -0.39 -22.43 12.39
CA ILE A 213 -0.83 -21.24 11.62
C ILE A 213 0.37 -20.40 11.19
N SER A 214 1.33 -20.16 12.07
CA SER A 214 2.52 -19.37 11.75
C SER A 214 3.42 -20.04 10.71
N ALA A 215 3.55 -21.35 10.75
CA ALA A 215 4.31 -22.12 9.75
C ALA A 215 3.67 -22.03 8.36
N PHE A 216 2.34 -22.16 8.27
CA PHE A 216 1.60 -22.00 7.02
C PHE A 216 1.66 -20.57 6.48
N ALA A 217 1.39 -19.57 7.31
CA ALA A 217 1.44 -18.17 6.93
C ALA A 217 2.84 -17.74 6.44
N ALA A 218 3.92 -18.29 7.00
CA ALA A 218 5.28 -18.00 6.57
C ALA A 218 5.58 -18.42 5.12
N THR A 219 4.82 -19.33 4.53
CA THR A 219 5.03 -19.82 3.16
C THR A 219 4.26 -19.03 2.10
N ASP A 220 3.06 -18.55 2.40
CA ASP A 220 2.17 -17.90 1.41
C ASP A 220 1.83 -16.42 1.72
N ASN A 221 2.25 -15.91 2.86
CA ASN A 221 1.96 -14.52 3.21
C ASN A 221 2.66 -13.55 2.25
N PRO A 222 1.93 -12.62 1.59
CA PRO A 222 2.49 -11.74 0.57
C PRO A 222 3.59 -10.80 1.08
N ARG A 223 3.58 -10.41 2.37
CA ARG A 223 4.63 -9.59 2.99
C ARG A 223 5.93 -10.37 3.10
N ILE A 224 5.87 -11.64 3.52
CA ILE A 224 7.04 -12.53 3.59
C ILE A 224 7.59 -12.80 2.20
N LEU A 225 6.72 -13.11 1.22
CA LEU A 225 7.13 -13.30 -0.17
C LEU A 225 7.82 -12.04 -0.74
N LYS A 226 7.29 -10.86 -0.47
CA LYS A 226 7.89 -9.58 -0.86
C LYS A 226 9.28 -9.40 -0.24
N ALA A 227 9.45 -9.70 1.05
CA ALA A 227 10.74 -9.61 1.74
C ALA A 227 11.75 -10.63 1.19
N GLN A 228 11.34 -11.86 0.87
CA GLN A 228 12.17 -12.87 0.22
C GLN A 228 12.64 -12.41 -1.17
N GLN A 229 11.74 -11.84 -1.98
CA GLN A 229 12.08 -11.30 -3.30
C GLN A 229 13.06 -10.12 -3.19
N ASN A 230 12.95 -9.30 -2.14
CA ASN A 230 13.90 -8.22 -1.85
C ASN A 230 15.31 -8.76 -1.54
N VAL A 231 15.42 -9.86 -0.78
CA VAL A 231 16.71 -10.54 -0.55
C VAL A 231 17.31 -11.06 -1.86
N GLU A 232 16.50 -11.68 -2.72
CA GLU A 232 16.95 -12.13 -4.05
C GLU A 232 17.40 -10.96 -4.93
N ALA A 233 16.67 -9.86 -4.95
CA ALA A 233 17.01 -8.64 -5.66
C ALA A 233 18.37 -8.08 -5.18
N ALA A 234 18.56 -7.97 -3.86
CA ALA A 234 19.83 -7.51 -3.27
C ALA A 234 20.99 -8.47 -3.60
N ARG A 235 20.75 -9.78 -3.64
CA ARG A 235 21.75 -10.80 -4.02
C ARG A 235 22.19 -10.62 -5.47
N TYR A 236 21.25 -10.44 -6.41
CA TYR A 236 21.60 -10.20 -7.81
C TYR A 236 22.26 -8.84 -8.03
N SER A 237 21.87 -7.81 -7.29
CA SER A 237 22.50 -6.50 -7.29
C SER A 237 23.98 -6.58 -6.86
N LEU A 238 24.29 -7.39 -5.82
CA LEU A 238 25.67 -7.64 -5.40
C LEU A 238 26.45 -8.41 -6.46
N ARG A 239 25.84 -9.43 -7.11
CA ARG A 239 26.49 -10.18 -8.19
C ARG A 239 26.79 -9.30 -9.40
N ALA A 240 25.86 -8.43 -9.78
CA ALA A 240 26.08 -7.45 -10.85
C ALA A 240 27.24 -6.51 -10.53
N ALA A 241 27.29 -5.99 -9.29
CA ALA A 241 28.39 -5.12 -8.86
C ALA A 241 29.77 -5.82 -8.89
N ARG A 242 29.81 -7.11 -8.56
CA ARG A 242 31.05 -7.92 -8.68
C ARG A 242 31.49 -8.14 -10.12
N GLY A 243 30.53 -8.21 -11.05
CA GLY A 243 30.81 -8.30 -12.48
C GLY A 243 31.61 -7.13 -13.03
N ALA A 244 31.54 -5.95 -12.42
CA ALA A 244 32.30 -4.78 -12.80
C ALA A 244 33.83 -4.90 -12.57
N LEU A 245 34.27 -5.95 -11.87
CA LEU A 245 35.71 -6.28 -11.76
C LEU A 245 36.22 -7.08 -12.96
N LEU A 246 35.37 -7.60 -13.81
CA LEU A 246 35.71 -8.43 -14.95
C LEU A 246 35.85 -7.58 -16.22
N PRO A 247 36.59 -8.05 -17.22
CA PRO A 247 36.72 -7.36 -18.49
C PRO A 247 35.35 -7.18 -19.20
N THR A 248 35.23 -6.14 -20.01
CA THR A 248 34.11 -5.90 -20.92
C THR A 248 34.58 -6.08 -22.36
N ILE A 249 33.80 -6.85 -23.14
CA ILE A 249 34.02 -7.06 -24.58
C ILE A 249 32.85 -6.43 -25.33
N SER A 250 33.14 -5.50 -26.22
CA SER A 250 32.12 -4.82 -27.04
C SER A 250 32.44 -4.99 -28.53
N LEU A 251 31.43 -5.30 -29.31
CA LEU A 251 31.45 -5.31 -30.78
C LEU A 251 30.78 -4.02 -31.26
N SER A 252 31.44 -3.29 -32.14
CA SER A 252 30.89 -2.11 -32.82
C SER A 252 31.07 -2.20 -34.31
N GLY A 253 30.19 -1.60 -35.07
CA GLY A 253 30.30 -1.48 -36.48
C GLY A 253 29.45 -0.30 -36.98
N GLY A 254 29.90 0.30 -38.05
CA GLY A 254 29.20 1.46 -38.59
C GLY A 254 29.60 1.80 -40.02
N VAL A 255 28.77 2.66 -40.58
CA VAL A 255 29.02 3.32 -41.86
C VAL A 255 29.01 4.82 -41.61
N SER A 256 29.95 5.53 -42.22
CA SER A 256 30.01 6.99 -42.11
C SER A 256 30.45 7.60 -43.44
N THR A 257 30.00 8.82 -43.65
CA THR A 257 30.44 9.63 -44.78
C THR A 257 30.53 11.09 -44.37
N SER A 258 31.26 11.89 -45.14
CA SER A 258 31.40 13.29 -44.82
C SER A 258 31.37 14.16 -46.09
N PHE A 259 30.91 15.38 -45.90
CA PHE A 259 30.97 16.45 -46.90
C PHE A 259 31.81 17.59 -46.34
N PHE A 260 32.77 18.05 -47.17
CA PHE A 260 33.66 19.15 -46.87
C PHE A 260 33.49 20.26 -47.88
N ARG A 261 33.42 21.49 -47.43
CA ARG A 261 33.41 22.67 -48.30
C ARG A 261 34.32 23.77 -47.73
N ASN A 262 35.23 24.21 -48.60
CA ASN A 262 35.98 25.43 -48.33
C ASN A 262 35.08 26.62 -48.74
N MET A 263 34.82 27.56 -47.82
CA MET A 263 33.90 28.68 -48.01
C MET A 263 34.56 29.83 -48.79
N ASP A 264 35.90 29.91 -48.79
CA ASP A 264 36.67 31.02 -49.36
C ASP A 264 37.19 30.69 -50.76
N LYS A 265 37.22 29.42 -51.14
CA LYS A 265 37.67 28.93 -52.45
C LYS A 265 36.55 28.20 -53.18
N GLY A 266 36.31 28.56 -54.44
CA GLY A 266 35.42 27.78 -55.31
C GLY A 266 36.09 26.51 -55.85
N GLY A 267 35.29 25.54 -56.36
CA GLY A 267 35.83 24.36 -57.07
C GLY A 267 35.82 23.06 -56.28
N HIS A 268 34.87 22.86 -55.35
CA HIS A 268 34.72 21.60 -54.63
C HIS A 268 33.89 20.59 -55.41
N ALA A 269 34.12 19.29 -55.15
CA ALA A 269 33.27 18.21 -55.60
C ALA A 269 31.83 18.40 -55.11
N SER A 270 30.86 18.01 -55.89
CA SER A 270 29.46 18.12 -55.49
C SER A 270 29.16 17.32 -54.22
N PHE A 271 28.15 17.70 -53.50
CA PHE A 271 27.69 16.97 -52.30
C PHE A 271 27.49 15.47 -52.60
N SER A 272 26.79 15.16 -53.70
CA SER A 272 26.51 13.78 -54.09
C SER A 272 27.79 12.95 -54.40
N SER A 273 28.80 13.59 -54.98
CA SER A 273 30.07 12.93 -55.25
C SER A 273 30.87 12.66 -53.95
N GLN A 274 30.98 13.66 -53.09
CA GLN A 274 31.67 13.49 -51.78
C GLN A 274 30.93 12.49 -50.92
N PHE A 275 29.61 12.59 -50.79
CA PHE A 275 28.79 11.69 -49.99
C PHE A 275 29.03 10.22 -50.35
N ARG A 276 29.16 9.93 -51.62
CA ARG A 276 29.39 8.57 -52.15
C ARG A 276 30.88 8.14 -52.01
N ASN A 277 31.80 9.03 -52.32
CA ASN A 277 33.20 8.69 -52.36
C ASN A 277 33.87 8.69 -50.98
N ASN A 278 33.35 9.43 -50.01
CA ASN A 278 33.82 9.48 -48.64
C ASN A 278 33.19 8.42 -47.75
N ALA A 279 32.28 7.58 -48.29
CA ALA A 279 31.66 6.53 -47.50
C ALA A 279 32.71 5.50 -47.06
N GLY A 280 32.70 5.23 -45.76
CA GLY A 280 33.57 4.23 -45.15
C GLY A 280 32.78 3.35 -44.20
N GLU A 281 33.21 2.10 -44.08
CA GLU A 281 32.61 1.10 -43.17
C GLU A 281 33.68 0.59 -42.23
N TYR A 282 33.26 0.26 -40.99
CA TYR A 282 34.15 -0.36 -40.03
C TYR A 282 33.44 -1.41 -39.19
N VAL A 283 34.18 -2.40 -38.72
CA VAL A 283 33.80 -3.35 -37.68
C VAL A 283 34.97 -3.42 -36.68
N GLY A 284 34.65 -3.28 -35.42
CA GLY A 284 35.64 -3.25 -34.35
C GLY A 284 35.22 -4.12 -33.16
N LEU A 285 36.20 -4.79 -32.56
CA LEU A 285 36.08 -5.49 -31.29
C LEU A 285 36.97 -4.79 -30.27
N SER A 286 36.38 -4.38 -29.14
CA SER A 286 37.14 -3.76 -28.05
C SER A 286 37.08 -4.62 -26.79
N LEU A 287 38.21 -4.73 -26.10
CA LEU A 287 38.39 -5.35 -24.80
C LEU A 287 38.84 -4.29 -23.81
N SER A 288 37.99 -4.02 -22.80
CA SER A 288 38.33 -3.08 -21.72
C SER A 288 38.51 -3.85 -20.42
N ILE A 289 39.66 -3.68 -19.77
CA ILE A 289 40.04 -4.35 -18.52
C ILE A 289 40.19 -3.28 -17.43
N PRO A 290 39.32 -3.23 -16.41
CA PRO A 290 39.45 -2.27 -15.33
C PRO A 290 40.63 -2.66 -14.42
N LEU A 291 41.70 -1.86 -14.40
CA LEU A 291 42.84 -2.10 -13.53
C LEU A 291 42.77 -1.32 -12.21
N PHE A 292 42.33 -0.09 -12.27
CA PHE A 292 42.15 0.78 -11.11
C PHE A 292 41.08 1.87 -11.41
N ASP A 293 40.04 1.90 -10.61
CA ASP A 293 38.92 2.81 -10.75
C ASP A 293 38.73 3.73 -9.52
N ARG A 294 39.77 4.06 -8.85
CA ARG A 294 39.78 4.91 -7.64
C ARG A 294 38.91 4.34 -6.52
N LEU A 295 38.87 3.04 -6.35
CA LEU A 295 38.09 2.28 -5.36
C LEU A 295 36.54 2.37 -5.54
N ALA A 296 36.06 2.86 -6.67
CA ALA A 296 34.59 3.03 -6.91
C ALA A 296 33.89 1.68 -6.92
N THR A 297 34.41 0.68 -7.65
CA THR A 297 33.85 -0.68 -7.69
C THR A 297 33.94 -1.36 -6.32
N TYR A 298 35.07 -1.25 -5.62
CA TYR A 298 35.21 -1.80 -4.27
C TYR A 298 34.18 -1.24 -3.30
N SER A 299 34.01 0.09 -3.28
CA SER A 299 33.03 0.77 -2.45
C SER A 299 31.58 0.36 -2.81
N THR A 300 31.30 0.22 -4.11
CA THR A 300 29.99 -0.24 -4.61
C THR A 300 29.70 -1.67 -4.13
N ILE A 301 30.62 -2.59 -4.26
CA ILE A 301 30.48 -3.97 -3.77
C ILE A 301 30.22 -3.99 -2.27
N ARG A 302 30.97 -3.19 -1.49
CA ARG A 302 30.78 -3.08 -0.05
C ARG A 302 29.38 -2.57 0.29
N ARG A 303 28.91 -1.53 -0.39
CA ARG A 303 27.53 -1.00 -0.21
C ARG A 303 26.48 -2.05 -0.55
N ARG A 304 26.63 -2.81 -1.66
CA ARG A 304 25.70 -3.87 -2.06
C ARG A 304 25.72 -5.06 -1.09
N LYS A 305 26.87 -5.38 -0.52
CA LYS A 305 26.97 -6.41 0.54
C LYS A 305 26.21 -5.97 1.80
N THR A 306 26.34 -4.72 2.22
CA THR A 306 25.57 -4.16 3.35
C THR A 306 24.07 -4.16 3.05
N ALA A 307 23.66 -3.77 1.85
CA ALA A 307 22.25 -3.79 1.44
C ALA A 307 21.66 -5.22 1.45
N LEU A 308 22.44 -6.24 1.06
CA LEU A 308 22.03 -7.64 1.17
C LEU A 308 21.84 -8.06 2.64
N ALA A 309 22.78 -7.73 3.51
CA ALA A 309 22.64 -8.01 4.95
C ALA A 309 21.40 -7.32 5.54
N GLN A 310 21.17 -6.06 5.18
CA GLN A 310 19.98 -5.32 5.60
C GLN A 310 18.67 -5.96 5.09
N ALA A 311 18.64 -6.45 3.86
CA ALA A 311 17.47 -7.15 3.33
C ALA A 311 17.22 -8.48 4.06
N GLN A 312 18.27 -9.21 4.46
CA GLN A 312 18.17 -10.44 5.25
C GLN A 312 17.63 -10.19 6.65
N GLU A 313 18.11 -9.13 7.33
CA GLU A 313 17.58 -8.72 8.64
C GLU A 313 16.12 -8.28 8.54
N ASN A 314 15.75 -7.55 7.47
CA ASN A 314 14.36 -7.17 7.25
C ASN A 314 13.46 -8.40 7.05
N LEU A 315 13.90 -9.43 6.33
CA LEU A 315 13.16 -10.69 6.19
C LEU A 315 12.99 -11.39 7.56
N ALA A 316 14.04 -11.45 8.37
CA ALA A 316 13.96 -12.03 9.70
C ALA A 316 13.00 -11.24 10.62
N TYR A 317 13.03 -9.92 10.53
CA TYR A 317 12.09 -9.03 11.22
C TYR A 317 10.63 -9.30 10.79
N GLU A 318 10.34 -9.33 9.49
CA GLU A 318 8.98 -9.60 8.98
C GLU A 318 8.46 -10.97 9.41
N GLN A 319 9.32 -12.00 9.44
CA GLN A 319 8.96 -13.33 9.93
C GLN A 319 8.64 -13.33 11.43
N SER A 320 9.43 -12.62 12.22
CA SER A 320 9.20 -12.48 13.66
C SER A 320 7.92 -11.70 13.96
N GLU A 321 7.70 -10.62 13.22
CA GLU A 321 6.50 -9.79 13.35
C GLU A 321 5.23 -10.55 12.95
N LEU A 322 5.26 -11.30 11.84
CA LEU A 322 4.15 -12.16 11.45
C LEU A 322 3.80 -13.17 12.53
N ARG A 323 4.83 -13.82 13.12
CA ARG A 323 4.61 -14.77 14.21
C ARG A 323 3.99 -14.10 15.44
N ARG A 324 4.46 -12.89 15.81
CA ARG A 324 3.91 -12.11 16.92
C ARG A 324 2.43 -11.81 16.68
N ILE A 325 2.08 -11.31 15.49
CA ILE A 325 0.70 -10.96 15.12
C ILE A 325 -0.23 -12.19 15.17
N ILE A 326 0.23 -13.36 14.72
CA ILE A 326 -0.59 -14.58 14.75
C ILE A 326 -0.84 -15.05 16.19
N VAL A 327 0.19 -15.03 17.05
CA VAL A 327 0.05 -15.40 18.47
C VAL A 327 -0.89 -14.42 19.18
N GLU A 328 -0.76 -13.14 18.90
CA GLU A 328 -1.63 -12.09 19.45
C GLU A 328 -3.09 -12.29 18.98
N ALA A 329 -3.30 -12.48 17.66
CA ALA A 329 -4.64 -12.73 17.11
C ALA A 329 -5.31 -13.98 17.70
N ALA A 330 -4.56 -15.08 17.90
CA ALA A 330 -5.08 -16.27 18.54
C ALA A 330 -5.48 -16.03 20.01
N SER A 331 -4.64 -15.31 20.77
CA SER A 331 -4.96 -14.88 22.13
C SER A 331 -6.18 -13.97 22.18
N ASP A 332 -6.29 -13.01 21.25
CA ASP A 332 -7.39 -12.05 21.19
C ASP A 332 -8.72 -12.73 20.88
N VAL A 333 -8.74 -13.77 20.05
CA VAL A 333 -9.95 -14.58 19.82
C VAL A 333 -10.39 -15.26 21.11
N ALA A 334 -9.47 -15.89 21.84
CA ALA A 334 -9.80 -16.56 23.09
C ALA A 334 -10.28 -15.59 24.19
N ASN A 335 -9.66 -14.42 24.28
CA ASN A 335 -10.01 -13.40 25.27
C ASN A 335 -11.34 -12.71 24.92
N SER A 336 -11.55 -12.32 23.65
CA SER A 336 -12.79 -11.65 23.21
C SER A 336 -14.00 -12.57 23.35
N THR A 337 -13.86 -13.88 23.17
CA THR A 337 -14.95 -14.86 23.43
C THR A 337 -15.40 -14.81 24.87
N LYS A 338 -14.46 -14.85 25.85
CA LYS A 338 -14.77 -14.74 27.28
C LYS A 338 -15.35 -13.37 27.66
N GLU A 339 -14.86 -12.32 27.02
CA GLU A 339 -15.34 -10.96 27.24
C GLU A 339 -16.81 -10.82 26.81
N VAL A 340 -17.18 -11.34 25.64
CA VAL A 340 -18.56 -11.34 25.14
C VAL A 340 -19.48 -12.08 26.11
N GLU A 341 -19.09 -13.28 26.60
CA GLU A 341 -19.86 -14.04 27.59
C GLU A 341 -20.13 -13.20 28.86
N LYS A 342 -19.09 -12.57 29.42
CA LYS A 342 -19.25 -11.75 30.63
C LYS A 342 -20.03 -10.45 30.41
N MET A 343 -19.90 -9.87 29.24
CA MET A 343 -20.71 -8.71 28.85
C MET A 343 -22.20 -9.05 28.67
N GLN A 344 -22.52 -10.25 28.18
CA GLN A 344 -23.91 -10.74 28.09
C GLN A 344 -24.52 -10.87 29.48
N GLU A 345 -23.84 -11.53 30.44
CA GLU A 345 -24.26 -11.63 31.83
C GLU A 345 -24.50 -10.24 32.46
N GLN A 346 -23.59 -9.30 32.20
CA GLN A 346 -23.73 -7.92 32.72
C GLN A 346 -24.96 -7.21 32.15
N VAL A 347 -25.17 -7.29 30.82
CA VAL A 347 -26.35 -6.65 30.18
C VAL A 347 -27.65 -7.23 30.71
N GLU A 348 -27.71 -8.53 30.98
CA GLU A 348 -28.90 -9.16 31.57
C GLU A 348 -29.17 -8.60 32.98
N ALA A 349 -28.16 -8.55 33.85
CA ALA A 349 -28.26 -8.01 35.20
C ALA A 349 -28.64 -6.52 35.19
N ASP A 350 -27.97 -5.69 34.36
CA ASP A 350 -28.28 -4.26 34.26
C ASP A 350 -29.68 -4.01 33.69
N SER A 351 -30.15 -4.87 32.80
CA SER A 351 -31.55 -4.79 32.27
C SER A 351 -32.59 -5.04 33.33
N ILE A 352 -32.34 -6.06 34.18
CA ILE A 352 -33.24 -6.35 35.33
C ILE A 352 -33.21 -5.19 36.33
N ALA A 353 -32.01 -4.69 36.67
CA ALA A 353 -31.86 -3.57 37.61
C ALA A 353 -32.55 -2.31 37.13
N SER A 354 -32.35 -1.94 35.86
CA SER A 354 -33.00 -0.75 35.26
C SER A 354 -34.52 -0.86 35.30
N ARG A 355 -35.07 -2.00 34.91
CA ARG A 355 -36.52 -2.25 34.93
C ARG A 355 -37.09 -2.16 36.34
N LEU A 356 -36.44 -2.74 37.35
CA LEU A 356 -36.89 -2.70 38.74
C LEU A 356 -36.79 -1.29 39.32
N THR A 357 -35.74 -0.53 38.99
CA THR A 357 -35.57 0.86 39.44
C THR A 357 -36.66 1.76 38.84
N THR A 358 -37.01 1.58 37.57
CA THR A 358 -38.10 2.32 36.94
C THR A 358 -39.45 2.05 37.65
N ARG A 359 -39.78 0.78 37.95
CA ARG A 359 -40.98 0.45 38.73
C ARG A 359 -41.00 1.07 40.13
N LYS A 360 -39.88 1.01 40.89
CA LYS A 360 -39.77 1.68 42.16
C LYS A 360 -40.00 3.19 42.06
N TYR A 361 -39.56 3.82 40.98
CA TYR A 361 -39.79 5.24 40.73
C TYR A 361 -41.26 5.55 40.48
N GLU A 362 -41.94 4.72 39.70
CA GLU A 362 -43.39 4.82 39.46
C GLU A 362 -44.17 4.69 40.76
N GLU A 363 -43.75 3.84 41.70
CA GLU A 363 -44.33 3.65 43.03
C GLU A 363 -43.90 4.69 44.05
N GLY A 364 -43.02 5.65 43.68
CA GLY A 364 -42.49 6.69 44.59
C GLY A 364 -41.38 6.22 45.52
N LEU A 365 -40.83 5.00 45.32
CA LEU A 365 -39.81 4.37 46.17
C LEU A 365 -38.38 4.59 45.69
N ALA A 366 -38.16 5.26 44.55
CA ALA A 366 -36.85 5.62 44.01
C ALA A 366 -36.86 7.06 43.49
N SER A 367 -35.69 7.66 43.39
CA SER A 367 -35.51 9.02 42.85
C SER A 367 -35.35 9.02 41.30
N SER A 368 -35.61 10.18 40.71
CA SER A 368 -35.35 10.42 39.28
C SER A 368 -33.85 10.21 38.90
N ILE A 369 -32.96 10.45 39.85
CA ILE A 369 -31.51 10.24 39.67
C ILE A 369 -31.18 8.74 39.62
N ASP A 370 -31.85 7.91 40.39
CA ASP A 370 -31.64 6.46 40.39
C ASP A 370 -32.02 5.86 39.04
N VAL A 371 -33.17 6.27 38.49
CA VAL A 371 -33.65 5.83 37.17
C VAL A 371 -32.65 6.25 36.07
N LYS A 372 -32.26 7.52 36.10
CA LYS A 372 -31.23 8.02 35.15
C LYS A 372 -29.94 7.20 35.20
N THR A 373 -29.45 6.94 36.42
CA THR A 373 -28.19 6.18 36.61
C THR A 373 -28.35 4.74 36.08
N ALA A 374 -29.43 4.05 36.41
CA ALA A 374 -29.67 2.70 35.92
C ALA A 374 -29.83 2.64 34.39
N ALA A 375 -30.50 3.61 33.78
CA ALA A 375 -30.66 3.70 32.32
C ALA A 375 -29.31 3.98 31.60
N VAL A 376 -28.46 4.85 32.16
CA VAL A 376 -27.12 5.11 31.63
C VAL A 376 -26.23 3.87 31.73
N THR A 377 -26.27 3.17 32.87
CA THR A 377 -25.51 1.93 33.08
C THR A 377 -25.92 0.86 32.07
N LEU A 378 -27.20 0.66 31.88
CA LEU A 378 -27.73 -0.30 30.88
C LEU A 378 -27.34 0.08 29.45
N LEU A 379 -27.41 1.36 29.07
CA LEU A 379 -26.94 1.81 27.76
C LEU A 379 -25.47 1.49 27.56
N GLN A 380 -24.64 1.82 28.54
CA GLN A 380 -23.19 1.57 28.49
C GLN A 380 -22.88 0.08 28.36
N SER A 381 -23.52 -0.79 29.12
CA SER A 381 -23.31 -2.24 29.03
C SER A 381 -23.76 -2.81 27.69
N ARG A 382 -24.89 -2.38 27.12
CA ARG A 382 -25.35 -2.78 25.78
C ARG A 382 -24.39 -2.35 24.68
N VAL A 383 -23.89 -1.11 24.72
CA VAL A 383 -22.95 -0.59 23.73
C VAL A 383 -21.59 -1.30 23.85
N ARG A 384 -21.13 -1.61 25.05
CA ARG A 384 -19.91 -2.40 25.29
C ARG A 384 -20.07 -3.83 24.78
N LEU A 385 -21.22 -4.47 25.02
CA LEU A 385 -21.47 -5.81 24.47
C LEU A 385 -21.37 -5.82 22.94
N LEU A 386 -22.02 -4.85 22.28
CA LEU A 386 -21.91 -4.70 20.82
C LEU A 386 -20.46 -4.53 20.37
N GLN A 387 -19.70 -3.69 21.05
CA GLN A 387 -18.26 -3.49 20.75
C GLN A 387 -17.46 -4.79 20.91
N SER A 388 -17.67 -5.53 22.00
CA SER A 388 -16.99 -6.80 22.24
C SER A 388 -17.35 -7.86 21.18
N GLN A 389 -18.62 -7.94 20.76
CA GLN A 389 -19.08 -8.83 19.69
C GLN A 389 -18.42 -8.49 18.34
N LEU A 390 -18.35 -7.21 17.98
CA LEU A 390 -17.69 -6.76 16.75
C LEU A 390 -16.18 -6.99 16.78
N THR A 391 -15.53 -6.75 17.93
CA THR A 391 -14.12 -7.04 18.14
C THR A 391 -13.83 -8.54 18.00
N MET A 392 -14.65 -9.39 18.59
CA MET A 392 -14.55 -10.84 18.45
C MET A 392 -14.68 -11.27 16.98
N ALA A 393 -15.66 -10.74 16.26
CA ALA A 393 -15.87 -11.04 14.84
C ALA A 393 -14.67 -10.60 13.98
N TYR A 394 -14.10 -9.42 14.27
CA TYR A 394 -12.88 -8.94 13.61
C TYR A 394 -11.69 -9.86 13.87
N ASN A 395 -11.44 -10.24 15.12
CA ASN A 395 -10.33 -11.10 15.52
C ASN A 395 -10.44 -12.50 14.90
N LYS A 396 -11.67 -13.08 14.88
CA LYS A 396 -11.95 -14.34 14.19
C LYS A 396 -11.60 -14.25 12.69
N LYS A 397 -12.01 -13.20 12.00
CA LYS A 397 -11.74 -13.02 10.56
C LYS A 397 -10.25 -12.78 10.29
N LEU A 398 -9.56 -12.05 11.16
CA LEU A 398 -8.11 -11.85 11.08
C LEU A 398 -7.34 -13.18 11.25
N LEU A 399 -7.75 -14.01 12.20
CA LEU A 399 -7.13 -15.32 12.40
C LEU A 399 -7.40 -16.26 11.20
N ALA A 400 -8.63 -16.26 10.65
CA ALA A 400 -8.99 -17.00 9.45
C ALA A 400 -8.14 -16.59 8.23
N TYR A 401 -7.87 -15.30 8.07
CA TYR A 401 -6.94 -14.80 7.03
C TYR A 401 -5.54 -15.40 7.19
N TYR A 402 -4.99 -15.44 8.40
CA TYR A 402 -3.67 -16.05 8.63
C TYR A 402 -3.66 -17.58 8.47
N LYS A 403 -4.82 -18.24 8.57
CA LYS A 403 -5.02 -19.66 8.20
C LYS A 403 -5.08 -19.89 6.68
N GLY A 404 -5.14 -18.82 5.87
CA GLY A 404 -5.13 -18.87 4.41
C GLY A 404 -6.49 -18.59 3.75
N GLU A 405 -7.50 -18.17 4.50
CA GLU A 405 -8.74 -17.70 3.89
C GLU A 405 -8.48 -16.39 3.12
N LYS A 406 -9.01 -16.32 1.91
CA LYS A 406 -8.94 -15.08 1.13
C LYS A 406 -9.93 -14.06 1.67
N LEU A 407 -9.45 -12.83 1.88
CA LEU A 407 -10.29 -11.69 2.29
C LEU A 407 -11.05 -11.06 1.12
N TRP A 408 -10.64 -11.36 -0.11
CA TRP A 408 -11.23 -10.84 -1.34
C TRP A 408 -11.18 -11.89 -2.44
N THR A 409 -12.13 -11.82 -3.37
CA THR A 409 -12.19 -12.66 -4.57
C THR A 409 -11.81 -11.83 -5.78
N ASP A 410 -11.05 -12.38 -6.70
CA ASP A 410 -10.86 -11.79 -8.03
C ASP A 410 -12.21 -11.87 -8.76
N LEU A 411 -12.73 -10.72 -9.21
CA LEU A 411 -13.94 -10.62 -10.01
C LEU A 411 -13.64 -10.99 -11.46
#